data_efbb170dcb1719b8f987482be42752e6
#
_entry.id   efbb170dcb1719b8f987482be42752e6
#
_cell.length_a   1.000
_cell.length_b   1.000
_cell.length_c   1.000
_cell.angle_alpha   90.00
_cell.angle_beta   90.00
_cell.angle_gamma   90.00
#
_symmetry.space_group_name_H-M   'P 1'
#
loop_
_entity.id
_entity.type
_entity.pdbx_description
1 polymer ?
#
loop_
_entity_poly.entity_id
_entity_poly.type
_entity_poly.pdbx_seq_one_letter_code
_entity_poly.pdbx_strand_id
1 'polypeptide(L)'
;VDQIVLLIGTNDIGKDIPMNEALDNLERVIQSIAREYPLSQIKLVSILPVNEGEEYKQTVYIRTNEKIREWNQAYEALASAYMQVDFLPIYDSLIDSEGQLQSAYTTDGLHLSVAGYQALSDTLKTYLF
;
A
#
# COMPACT_ATOMS: atom_id res chain seq x y z
N VAL A 1 7.62 21.25 -2.21
CA VAL A 1 6.98 20.01 -2.66
C VAL A 1 5.50 20.09 -2.33
N ASP A 2 4.63 19.89 -3.33
CA ASP A 2 3.18 20.00 -3.14
C ASP A 2 2.56 18.69 -2.64
N GLN A 3 3.04 17.57 -3.15
CA GLN A 3 2.52 16.25 -2.79
C GLN A 3 3.67 15.29 -2.51
N ILE A 4 3.48 14.44 -1.51
CA ILE A 4 4.43 13.37 -1.17
C ILE A 4 3.63 12.07 -1.15
N VAL A 5 4.07 11.10 -1.94
CA VAL A 5 3.39 9.81 -2.07
C VAL A 5 4.14 8.77 -1.25
N LEU A 6 3.44 8.11 -0.33
CA LEU A 6 3.98 7.03 0.49
C LEU A 6 3.37 5.70 0.09
N LEU A 7 4.21 4.73 -0.22
CA LEU A 7 3.80 3.35 -0.49
C LEU A 7 4.71 2.43 0.34
N ILE A 8 4.25 2.05 1.51
CA ILE A 8 5.03 1.25 2.48
C ILE A 8 4.11 0.26 3.19
N GLY A 9 4.67 -0.82 3.71
CA GLY A 9 3.96 -1.77 4.57
C GLY A 9 4.13 -3.24 4.21
N THR A 10 4.28 -3.56 2.92
CA THR A 10 4.39 -4.96 2.51
C THR A 10 5.61 -5.66 3.13
N ASN A 11 6.72 -4.95 3.28
CA ASN A 11 7.91 -5.52 3.90
C ASN A 11 7.71 -5.81 5.39
N ASP A 12 6.98 -4.95 6.09
CA ASP A 12 6.67 -5.17 7.50
C ASP A 12 5.82 -6.42 7.69
N ILE A 13 4.83 -6.63 6.81
CA ILE A 13 4.02 -7.84 6.84
C ILE A 13 4.92 -9.06 6.57
N GLY A 14 5.79 -8.98 5.57
CA GLY A 14 6.69 -10.07 5.20
C GLY A 14 7.70 -10.42 6.29
N LYS A 15 8.03 -9.47 7.16
CA LYS A 15 8.92 -9.68 8.31
C LYS A 15 8.17 -10.06 9.58
N ASP A 16 6.86 -10.24 9.49
CA ASP A 16 5.99 -10.57 10.61
C ASP A 16 6.05 -9.51 11.73
N ILE A 17 6.21 -8.25 11.37
CA ILE A 17 6.17 -7.14 12.32
C ILE A 17 4.73 -6.97 12.80
N PRO A 18 4.48 -6.86 14.11
CA PRO A 18 3.12 -6.62 14.61
C PRO A 18 2.52 -5.34 14.03
N MET A 19 1.22 -5.38 13.71
CA MET A 19 0.54 -4.23 13.08
C MET A 19 0.68 -2.95 13.90
N ASN A 20 0.51 -3.03 15.22
CA ASN A 20 0.63 -1.85 16.08
C ASN A 20 2.02 -1.20 16.01
N GLU A 21 3.07 -2.01 15.91
CA GLU A 21 4.43 -1.49 15.76
C GLU A 21 4.61 -0.83 14.40
N ALA A 22 4.09 -1.46 13.34
CA ALA A 22 4.15 -0.90 11.99
C ALA A 22 3.37 0.42 11.90
N LEU A 23 2.22 0.51 12.56
CA LEU A 23 1.43 1.75 12.62
C LEU A 23 2.17 2.87 13.35
N ASP A 24 2.84 2.55 14.46
CA ASP A 24 3.64 3.54 15.18
C ASP A 24 4.77 4.07 14.30
N ASN A 25 5.42 3.19 13.56
CA ASN A 25 6.49 3.58 12.65
C ASN A 25 5.97 4.45 11.52
N LEU A 26 4.82 4.09 10.94
CA LEU A 26 4.17 4.88 9.89
C LEU A 26 3.82 6.27 10.41
N GLU A 27 3.25 6.35 11.62
CA GLU A 27 2.88 7.63 12.22
C GLU A 27 4.10 8.53 12.41
N ARG A 28 5.23 7.96 12.84
CA ARG A 28 6.48 8.72 12.97
C ARG A 28 6.97 9.25 11.64
N VAL A 29 6.84 8.46 10.57
CA VAL A 29 7.20 8.90 9.22
C VAL A 29 6.32 10.06 8.80
N ILE A 30 5.00 9.95 9.00
CA ILE A 30 4.05 11.02 8.68
C ILE A 30 4.39 12.29 9.46
N GLN A 31 4.65 12.18 10.76
CA GLN A 31 4.99 13.33 11.60
C GLN A 31 6.29 13.99 11.18
N SER A 32 7.29 13.20 10.78
CA SER A 32 8.56 13.72 10.29
C SER A 32 8.38 14.50 8.99
N ILE A 33 7.59 13.96 8.07
CA ILE A 33 7.29 14.64 6.80
C ILE A 33 6.53 15.93 7.06
N ALA A 34 5.53 15.89 7.96
CA ALA A 34 4.72 17.06 8.28
C ALA A 34 5.55 18.19 8.88
N ARG A 35 6.57 17.86 9.69
CA ARG A 35 7.47 18.87 10.23
C ARG A 35 8.37 19.48 9.17
N GLU A 36 8.89 18.65 8.27
CA GLU A 36 9.81 19.08 7.21
C GLU A 36 9.07 19.82 6.11
N TYR A 37 7.85 19.37 5.78
CA TYR A 37 7.05 19.90 4.66
C TYR A 37 5.63 20.21 5.13
N PRO A 38 5.44 21.24 5.99
CA PRO A 38 4.15 21.48 6.64
C PRO A 38 3.02 21.88 5.67
N LEU A 39 3.36 22.31 4.45
CA LEU A 39 2.36 22.71 3.46
C LEU A 39 2.11 21.66 2.39
N SER A 40 2.82 20.53 2.44
CA SER A 40 2.64 19.47 1.46
C SER A 40 1.50 18.53 1.85
N GLN A 41 0.78 18.03 0.85
CA GLN A 41 -0.18 16.94 1.05
C GLN A 41 0.58 15.62 1.04
N ILE A 42 0.22 14.73 1.96
CA ILE A 42 0.79 13.39 2.03
C ILE A 42 -0.25 12.42 1.49
N LYS A 43 0.10 11.70 0.43
CA LYS A 43 -0.78 10.70 -0.19
C LYS A 43 -0.31 9.32 0.24
N LEU A 44 -1.03 8.74 1.19
CA LEU A 44 -0.72 7.41 1.72
C LEU A 44 -1.43 6.37 0.87
N VAL A 45 -0.65 5.64 0.07
CA VAL A 45 -1.19 4.60 -0.81
C VAL A 45 -1.48 3.34 0.01
N SER A 46 -2.62 2.71 -0.23
CA SER A 46 -2.94 1.43 0.39
C SER A 46 -1.85 0.41 0.05
N ILE A 47 -1.61 -0.54 0.96
CA ILE A 47 -0.71 -1.67 0.67
C ILE A 47 -1.33 -2.43 -0.50
N LEU A 48 -0.48 -2.79 -1.47
CA LEU A 48 -0.95 -3.47 -2.69
C LEU A 48 -1.30 -4.92 -2.40
N PRO A 49 -2.22 -5.51 -3.17
CA PRO A 49 -2.53 -6.92 -3.03
C PRO A 49 -1.35 -7.81 -3.44
N VAL A 50 -1.43 -9.07 -3.04
CA VAL A 50 -0.51 -10.13 -3.49
C VAL A 50 -1.32 -11.21 -4.18
N ASN A 51 -0.66 -12.08 -4.94
CA ASN A 51 -1.28 -13.28 -5.49
C ASN A 51 -0.81 -14.47 -4.64
N GLU A 52 -1.76 -15.11 -3.96
CA GLU A 52 -1.49 -16.21 -3.03
C GLU A 52 -1.45 -17.57 -3.73
N GLY A 53 -1.33 -17.58 -5.06
CA GLY A 53 -1.19 -18.80 -5.83
C GLY A 53 0.01 -19.63 -5.41
N GLU A 54 -0.10 -20.94 -5.54
CA GLU A 54 0.93 -21.88 -5.08
C GLU A 54 2.29 -21.59 -5.74
N GLU A 55 2.29 -21.17 -7.02
CA GLU A 55 3.51 -20.83 -7.77
C GLU A 55 4.25 -19.63 -7.20
N TYR A 56 3.58 -18.78 -6.40
CA TYR A 56 4.16 -17.56 -5.85
C TYR A 56 4.51 -17.66 -4.36
N LYS A 57 4.26 -18.80 -3.77
CA LYS A 57 4.32 -19.02 -2.31
C LYS A 57 5.66 -18.59 -1.70
N GLN A 58 6.75 -18.84 -2.40
CA GLN A 58 8.08 -18.54 -1.87
C GLN A 58 8.31 -17.04 -1.70
N THR A 59 7.89 -16.24 -2.67
CA THR A 59 8.06 -14.78 -2.63
C THR A 59 7.02 -14.10 -1.75
N VAL A 60 5.76 -14.50 -1.89
CA VAL A 60 4.66 -13.92 -1.11
C VAL A 60 4.80 -14.27 0.36
N TYR A 61 5.25 -15.47 0.66
CA TYR A 61 5.60 -15.95 2.00
C TYR A 61 4.38 -15.89 2.94
N ILE A 62 4.46 -15.15 4.03
CA ILE A 62 3.40 -15.05 5.04
C ILE A 62 2.37 -13.95 4.75
N ARG A 63 2.56 -13.20 3.68
CA ARG A 63 1.62 -12.16 3.30
C ARG A 63 0.32 -12.80 2.82
N THR A 64 -0.81 -12.27 3.30
CA THR A 64 -2.13 -12.67 2.84
C THR A 64 -2.93 -11.42 2.50
N ASN A 65 -3.83 -11.53 1.54
CA ASN A 65 -4.71 -10.40 1.21
C ASN A 65 -5.64 -10.07 2.36
N GLU A 66 -6.04 -11.05 3.16
CA GLU A 66 -6.82 -10.79 4.37
C GLU A 66 -6.08 -9.85 5.33
N LYS A 67 -4.80 -10.16 5.60
CA LYS A 67 -3.96 -9.33 6.47
C LYS A 67 -3.73 -7.95 5.86
N ILE A 68 -3.49 -7.91 4.54
CA ILE A 68 -3.30 -6.64 3.83
C ILE A 68 -4.55 -5.76 3.95
N ARG A 69 -5.74 -6.32 3.77
CA ARG A 69 -6.98 -5.55 3.94
C ARG A 69 -7.15 -5.04 5.37
N GLU A 70 -6.80 -5.84 6.36
CA GLU A 70 -6.84 -5.43 7.77
C GLU A 70 -5.89 -4.24 8.01
N TRP A 71 -4.67 -4.34 7.51
CA TRP A 71 -3.70 -3.25 7.65
C TRP A 71 -4.15 -2.00 6.90
N ASN A 72 -4.76 -2.15 5.73
CA ASN A 72 -5.26 -1.01 4.96
C ASN A 72 -6.39 -0.28 5.68
N GLN A 73 -7.25 -1.01 6.39
CA GLN A 73 -8.28 -0.38 7.24
C GLN A 73 -7.63 0.46 8.34
N ALA A 74 -6.58 -0.06 8.97
CA ALA A 74 -5.85 0.66 10.00
C ALA A 74 -5.12 1.88 9.42
N TYR A 75 -4.56 1.76 8.23
CA TYR A 75 -3.91 2.88 7.52
C TYR A 75 -4.90 3.99 7.23
N GLU A 76 -6.09 3.63 6.77
CA GLU A 76 -7.13 4.62 6.48
C GLU A 76 -7.56 5.34 7.75
N ALA A 77 -7.72 4.62 8.85
CA ALA A 77 -8.07 5.21 10.14
C ALA A 77 -6.98 6.17 10.62
N LEU A 78 -5.70 5.78 10.48
CA LEU A 78 -4.59 6.64 10.86
C LEU A 78 -4.56 7.90 10.01
N ALA A 79 -4.76 7.78 8.70
CA ALA A 79 -4.77 8.92 7.78
C ALA A 79 -5.86 9.92 8.17
N SER A 80 -7.03 9.43 8.60
CA SER A 80 -8.15 10.30 8.95
C SER A 80 -7.88 11.20 10.17
N ALA A 81 -6.86 10.87 10.96
CA ALA A 81 -6.46 11.67 12.12
C ALA A 81 -5.59 12.89 11.75
N TYR A 82 -5.17 12.99 10.49
CA TYR A 82 -4.28 14.06 10.04
C TYR A 82 -4.88 14.75 8.82
N MET A 83 -5.11 16.05 8.92
CA MET A 83 -5.68 16.86 7.82
C MET A 83 -4.77 16.87 6.58
N GLN A 84 -3.47 16.68 6.79
CA GLN A 84 -2.47 16.73 5.73
C GLN A 84 -2.37 15.42 4.95
N VAL A 85 -3.00 14.34 5.44
CA VAL A 85 -2.87 12.99 4.88
C VAL A 85 -4.16 12.56 4.20
N ASP A 86 -4.04 12.11 2.95
CA ASP A 86 -5.13 11.45 2.22
C ASP A 86 -4.76 9.99 2.00
N PHE A 87 -5.68 9.09 2.30
CA PHE A 87 -5.52 7.66 2.02
C PHE A 87 -6.01 7.36 0.61
N LEU A 88 -5.17 6.71 -0.20
CA LEU A 88 -5.51 6.35 -1.58
C LEU A 88 -5.83 4.85 -1.66
N PRO A 89 -7.11 4.47 -1.83
CA PRO A 89 -7.52 3.06 -1.82
C PRO A 89 -7.27 2.39 -3.19
N ILE A 90 -6.02 2.11 -3.49
CA ILE A 90 -5.60 1.54 -4.78
C ILE A 90 -5.83 0.03 -4.86
N TYR A 91 -5.87 -0.65 -3.72
CA TYR A 91 -5.92 -2.11 -3.64
C TYR A 91 -6.94 -2.74 -4.60
N ASP A 92 -8.18 -2.25 -4.59
CA ASP A 92 -9.27 -2.85 -5.38
C ASP A 92 -9.06 -2.71 -6.88
N SER A 93 -8.25 -1.75 -7.32
CA SER A 93 -7.97 -1.52 -8.74
C SER A 93 -7.06 -2.58 -9.35
N LEU A 94 -6.39 -3.38 -8.53
CA LEU A 94 -5.37 -4.33 -8.98
C LEU A 94 -5.76 -5.79 -8.79
N ILE A 95 -6.93 -6.07 -8.21
CA ILE A 95 -7.35 -7.44 -7.92
C ILE A 95 -8.22 -8.02 -9.03
N ASP A 96 -8.23 -9.35 -9.11
CA ASP A 96 -9.11 -10.10 -9.99
C ASP A 96 -10.44 -10.41 -9.28
N SER A 97 -11.28 -11.23 -9.92
CA SER A 97 -12.58 -11.61 -9.36
C SER A 97 -12.50 -12.44 -8.08
N GLU A 98 -11.33 -13.02 -7.81
CA GLU A 98 -11.08 -13.83 -6.62
C GLU A 98 -10.38 -13.04 -5.51
N GLY A 99 -10.18 -11.73 -5.71
CA GLY A 99 -9.53 -10.89 -4.71
C GLY A 99 -8.01 -11.02 -4.67
N GLN A 100 -7.40 -11.58 -5.70
CA GLN A 100 -5.96 -11.75 -5.80
C GLN A 100 -5.37 -10.70 -6.73
N LEU A 101 -4.11 -10.30 -6.51
CA LEU A 101 -3.39 -9.48 -7.49
C LEU A 101 -3.45 -10.19 -8.84
N GLN A 102 -3.92 -9.47 -9.86
CA GLN A 102 -4.06 -10.07 -11.19
C GLN A 102 -2.74 -10.66 -11.66
N SER A 103 -2.77 -11.87 -12.18
CA SER A 103 -1.56 -12.57 -12.62
C SER A 103 -0.82 -11.80 -13.72
N ALA A 104 -1.54 -11.03 -14.54
CA ALA A 104 -0.92 -10.18 -15.57
C ALA A 104 -0.15 -9.01 -14.98
N TYR A 105 -0.41 -8.66 -13.71
CA TYR A 105 0.20 -7.50 -13.05
C TYR A 105 1.41 -7.86 -12.19
N THR A 106 1.79 -9.12 -12.16
CA THR A 106 2.91 -9.56 -11.32
C THR A 106 3.72 -10.65 -12.00
N THR A 107 5.00 -10.74 -11.63
CA THR A 107 5.88 -11.82 -12.08
C THR A 107 6.10 -12.88 -11.02
N ASP A 108 6.00 -12.49 -9.74
CA ASP A 108 6.31 -13.39 -8.62
C ASP A 108 5.23 -13.38 -7.52
N GLY A 109 4.07 -12.78 -7.80
CA GLY A 109 2.96 -12.69 -6.87
C GLY A 109 3.04 -11.50 -5.92
N LEU A 110 4.17 -10.82 -5.85
CA LEU A 110 4.42 -9.69 -4.94
C LEU A 110 4.81 -8.43 -5.71
N HIS A 111 5.84 -8.49 -6.53
CA HIS A 111 6.32 -7.36 -7.30
C HIS A 111 5.48 -7.17 -8.56
N LEU A 112 5.31 -5.92 -8.97
CA LEU A 112 4.51 -5.62 -10.15
C LEU A 112 5.31 -5.85 -11.43
N SER A 113 4.62 -6.40 -12.44
CA SER A 113 5.11 -6.45 -13.81
C SER A 113 5.01 -5.07 -14.45
N VAL A 114 5.47 -4.94 -15.69
CA VAL A 114 5.30 -3.69 -16.46
C VAL A 114 3.81 -3.33 -16.54
N ALA A 115 2.95 -4.31 -16.86
CA ALA A 115 1.50 -4.09 -16.90
C ALA A 115 0.95 -3.68 -15.54
N GLY A 116 1.47 -4.25 -14.46
CA GLY A 116 1.07 -3.90 -13.10
C GLY A 116 1.44 -2.47 -12.74
N TYR A 117 2.64 -2.04 -13.08
CA TYR A 117 3.06 -0.65 -12.86
C TYR A 117 2.23 0.32 -13.69
N GLN A 118 1.86 -0.06 -14.92
CA GLN A 118 1.00 0.77 -15.76
C GLN A 118 -0.39 0.93 -15.11
N ALA A 119 -0.97 -0.18 -14.62
CA ALA A 119 -2.25 -0.15 -13.93
C ALA A 119 -2.19 0.72 -12.67
N LEU A 120 -1.13 0.60 -11.88
CA LEU A 120 -0.92 1.41 -10.69
C LEU A 120 -0.81 2.89 -11.06
N SER A 121 -0.01 3.21 -12.07
CA SER A 121 0.15 4.58 -12.55
C SER A 121 -1.17 5.17 -13.00
N ASP A 122 -1.94 4.45 -13.79
CA ASP A 122 -3.23 4.92 -14.29
C ASP A 122 -4.20 5.21 -13.14
N THR A 123 -4.23 4.33 -12.13
CA THR A 123 -5.08 4.52 -10.97
C THR A 123 -4.61 5.71 -10.13
N LEU A 124 -3.31 5.84 -9.89
CA LEU A 124 -2.75 6.95 -9.12
C LEU A 124 -3.08 8.31 -9.76
N LYS A 125 -3.07 8.39 -11.09
CA LYS A 125 -3.38 9.64 -11.79
C LYS A 125 -4.77 10.15 -11.47
N THR A 126 -5.72 9.26 -11.18
CA THR A 126 -7.09 9.66 -10.83
C THR A 126 -7.15 10.37 -9.48
N TYR A 127 -6.15 10.16 -8.60
CA TYR A 127 -6.09 10.78 -7.29
C TYR A 127 -5.12 11.95 -7.21
N LEU A 128 -4.12 11.99 -8.09
CA LEU A 128 -3.05 12.99 -7.99
C LEU A 128 -3.26 14.20 -8.90
N PHE A 129 -4.05 14.04 -9.95
CA PHE A 129 -4.26 15.11 -10.94
C PHE A 129 -5.72 15.47 -11.17
#